data_28fce33593abf3974b818e4dd7a6c87d
#
_entry.id   28fce33593abf3974b818e4dd7a6c87d
#
_cell.length_a   1.000
_cell.length_b   1.000
_cell.length_c   1.000
_cell.angle_alpha   90.00
_cell.angle_beta   90.00
_cell.angle_gamma   90.00
#
_symmetry.space_group_name_H-M   'P 1'
#
loop_
_entity.id
_entity.type
_entity.pdbx_description
1 polymer ?
#
loop_
_entity_poly.entity_id
_entity_poly.type
_entity_poly.pdbx_seq_one_letter_code
_entity_poly.pdbx_strand_id
1 'polypeptide(L)'
;MGIYEINHQHWNIDGAPWDYGIELIQENTDRIADELEMAFNRYPVLNDVGVKNWVNGAFTFSPDGNPLVGPVSGAANYWLACGRDGGFSAGRRCR
;
A
#
# COMPACT_ATOMS: atom_id res chain seq x y z
N MET A 1 3.36 2.10 -13.39
CA MET A 1 4.44 2.25 -12.40
C MET A 1 3.80 2.33 -11.02
N GLY A 2 4.32 1.61 -10.04
CA GLY A 2 3.88 1.68 -8.65
C GLY A 2 4.96 2.32 -7.80
N ILE A 3 4.57 3.26 -6.94
CA ILE A 3 5.46 4.00 -6.06
C ILE A 3 5.00 3.75 -4.62
N TYR A 4 5.95 3.48 -3.74
CA TYR A 4 5.75 3.49 -2.29
C TYR A 4 6.39 4.75 -1.74
N GLU A 5 5.64 5.54 -1.01
CA GLU A 5 6.17 6.74 -0.39
C GLU A 5 7.26 6.38 0.64
N ILE A 6 8.40 7.02 0.55
CA ILE A 6 9.51 6.86 1.52
C ILE A 6 9.06 7.34 2.90
N ASN A 7 8.38 8.48 2.93
CA ASN A 7 7.84 9.09 4.15
C ASN A 7 6.33 8.86 4.22
N HIS A 8 5.90 7.61 4.31
CA HIS A 8 4.49 7.27 4.42
C HIS A 8 3.88 7.87 5.69
N GLN A 9 2.65 8.36 5.56
CA GLN A 9 1.89 8.94 6.66
C GLN A 9 0.69 8.05 6.99
N HIS A 10 0.30 8.08 8.25
CA HIS A 10 -0.96 7.48 8.63
C HIS A 10 -2.11 8.15 7.88
N TRP A 11 -2.85 7.35 7.15
CA TRP A 11 -4.05 7.83 6.46
C TRP A 11 -5.11 8.27 7.47
N ASN A 12 -5.27 7.53 8.56
CA ASN A 12 -6.13 7.89 9.67
C ASN A 12 -5.52 7.37 10.99
N ILE A 13 -5.45 8.22 12.00
CA ILE A 13 -4.85 7.90 13.31
C ILE A 13 -5.70 6.89 14.07
N ASP A 14 -7.03 6.98 13.95
CA ASP A 14 -7.99 6.13 14.66
C ASP A 14 -8.39 4.86 13.88
N GLY A 15 -7.64 4.53 12.83
CA GLY A 15 -7.96 3.42 11.93
C GLY A 15 -8.91 3.84 10.81
N ALA A 16 -9.27 2.90 9.95
CA ALA A 16 -10.18 3.18 8.84
C ALA A 16 -11.58 3.50 9.37
N PRO A 17 -12.25 4.54 8.83
CA PRO A 17 -13.65 4.81 9.15
C PRO A 17 -14.54 3.60 8.84
N TRP A 18 -15.58 3.39 9.65
CA TRP A 18 -16.48 2.24 9.48
C TRP A 18 -17.28 2.28 8.17
N ASP A 19 -17.45 3.45 7.60
CA ASP A 19 -18.11 3.70 6.32
C ASP A 19 -17.14 3.69 5.12
N TYR A 20 -15.84 3.51 5.37
CA TYR A 20 -14.86 3.39 4.30
C TYR A 20 -15.06 2.09 3.53
N GLY A 21 -15.32 2.24 2.23
CA GLY A 21 -15.48 1.12 1.31
C GLY A 21 -14.25 0.89 0.43
N ILE A 22 -14.49 0.62 -0.84
CA ILE A 22 -13.44 0.40 -1.86
C ILE A 22 -13.16 1.74 -2.56
N GLU A 23 -12.86 2.77 -1.80
CA GLU A 23 -12.64 4.11 -2.32
C GLU A 23 -11.16 4.38 -2.50
N LEU A 24 -10.82 5.12 -3.54
CA LEU A 24 -9.48 5.64 -3.73
C LEU A 24 -9.33 6.94 -2.93
N ILE A 25 -8.14 7.16 -2.40
CA ILE A 25 -7.79 8.39 -1.71
C ILE A 25 -7.51 9.47 -2.75
N GLN A 26 -7.76 10.73 -2.40
CA GLN A 26 -7.46 11.85 -3.27
C GLN A 26 -5.98 11.85 -3.69
N GLU A 27 -5.75 12.11 -4.95
CA GLU A 27 -4.41 12.16 -5.51
C GLU A 27 -3.60 13.31 -4.90
N ASN A 28 -2.35 13.02 -4.58
CA ASN A 28 -1.38 14.02 -4.12
C ASN A 28 -0.02 13.72 -4.74
N THR A 29 0.25 14.33 -5.88
CA THR A 29 1.47 14.11 -6.64
C THR A 29 2.70 14.76 -6.01
N ASP A 30 2.50 15.80 -5.18
CA ASP A 30 3.62 16.49 -4.51
C ASP A 30 4.35 15.56 -3.53
N ARG A 31 3.64 14.61 -2.94
CA ARG A 31 4.22 13.65 -1.99
C ARG A 31 5.16 12.63 -2.63
N ILE A 32 5.03 12.42 -3.93
CA ILE A 32 5.83 11.45 -4.68
C ILE A 32 6.69 12.13 -5.74
N ALA A 33 6.90 13.45 -5.63
CA ALA A 33 7.64 14.22 -6.62
C ALA A 33 9.08 13.73 -6.77
N ASP A 34 9.75 13.46 -5.65
CA ASP A 34 11.13 12.97 -5.63
C ASP A 34 11.27 11.60 -6.28
N GLU A 35 10.32 10.70 -6.01
CA GLU A 35 10.28 9.36 -6.60
C GLU A 35 9.96 9.41 -8.09
N LEU A 36 9.12 10.37 -8.50
CA LEU A 36 8.83 10.59 -9.91
C LEU A 36 10.08 11.11 -10.64
N GLU A 37 10.81 12.04 -10.05
CA GLU A 37 12.07 12.53 -10.63
C GLU A 37 13.09 11.40 -10.81
N MET A 38 13.26 10.56 -9.79
CA MET A 38 14.11 9.36 -9.90
C MET A 38 13.65 8.42 -11.02
N ALA A 39 12.34 8.25 -11.18
CA ALA A 39 11.78 7.41 -12.23
C ALA A 39 12.05 7.98 -13.62
N PHE A 40 11.90 9.29 -13.82
CA PHE A 40 12.19 9.96 -15.08
C PHE A 40 13.67 9.88 -15.44
N ASN A 41 14.55 10.03 -14.45
CA ASN A 41 15.98 9.86 -14.64
C ASN A 41 16.35 8.41 -15.02
N ARG A 42 15.66 7.43 -14.45
CA ARG A 42 15.90 6.00 -14.74
C ARG A 42 15.35 5.58 -16.10
N TYR A 43 14.21 6.15 -16.49
CA TYR A 43 13.49 5.83 -17.71
C TYR A 43 13.16 7.11 -18.48
N PRO A 44 14.10 7.66 -19.25
CA PRO A 44 13.91 8.94 -19.95
C PRO A 44 12.70 8.99 -20.87
N VAL A 45 12.26 7.84 -21.39
CA VAL A 45 11.05 7.74 -22.23
C VAL A 45 9.78 8.23 -21.50
N LEU A 46 9.78 8.26 -20.17
CA LEU A 46 8.66 8.77 -19.39
C LEU A 46 8.45 10.28 -19.55
N ASN A 47 9.47 11.03 -20.00
CA ASN A 47 9.35 12.45 -20.27
C ASN A 47 8.52 12.74 -21.55
N ASP A 48 8.46 11.77 -22.45
CA ASP A 48 7.78 11.90 -23.74
C ASP A 48 6.36 11.36 -23.73
N VAL A 49 5.95 10.72 -22.62
CA VAL A 49 4.63 10.12 -22.48
C VAL A 49 3.82 10.79 -21.37
N GLY A 50 2.51 10.91 -21.58
CA GLY A 50 1.59 11.45 -20.59
C GLY A 50 1.16 10.41 -19.56
N VAL A 51 0.71 10.89 -18.41
CA VAL A 51 0.04 10.07 -17.41
C VAL A 51 -1.42 9.94 -17.76
N LYS A 52 -1.92 8.72 -17.88
CA LYS A 52 -3.31 8.46 -18.20
C LYS A 52 -4.20 8.55 -16.96
N ASN A 53 -3.81 7.87 -15.89
CA ASN A 53 -4.54 7.84 -14.63
C ASN A 53 -3.57 7.77 -13.46
N TRP A 54 -3.95 8.41 -12.37
CA TRP A 54 -3.36 8.24 -11.06
C TRP A 54 -4.26 7.33 -10.21
N VAL A 55 -3.64 6.53 -9.39
CA VAL A 55 -4.35 5.70 -8.41
C VAL A 55 -3.65 5.86 -7.07
N ASN A 56 -4.37 6.40 -6.12
CA ASN A 56 -3.90 6.54 -4.75
C ASN A 56 -4.79 5.70 -3.83
N GLY A 57 -4.20 4.81 -3.07
CA GLY A 57 -4.90 3.91 -2.18
C GLY A 57 -4.20 3.73 -0.84
N ALA A 58 -4.99 3.49 0.20
CA ALA A 58 -4.47 3.17 1.51
C ALA A 58 -3.80 1.79 1.51
N PHE A 59 -2.66 1.71 2.17
CA PHE A 59 -1.92 0.48 2.34
C PHE A 59 -1.98 0.02 3.80
N THR A 60 -2.16 -1.25 4.02
CA THR A 60 -2.14 -1.82 5.36
C THR A 60 -0.74 -2.32 5.68
N PHE A 61 -0.10 -1.69 6.63
CA PHE A 61 1.20 -2.12 7.14
C PHE A 61 1.05 -2.79 8.50
N SER A 62 1.77 -3.87 8.72
CA SER A 62 1.98 -4.39 10.06
C SER A 62 3.09 -3.60 10.76
N PRO A 63 3.10 -3.50 12.10
CA PRO A 63 4.08 -2.70 12.83
C PRO A 63 5.53 -3.10 12.60
N ASP A 64 5.77 -4.37 12.34
CA ASP A 64 7.10 -4.97 12.12
C ASP A 64 7.39 -5.30 10.64
N GLY A 65 6.49 -4.92 9.72
CA GLY A 65 6.62 -5.22 8.31
C GLY A 65 6.38 -6.69 7.92
N ASN A 66 6.08 -7.57 8.89
CA ASN A 66 5.81 -8.97 8.63
C ASN A 66 4.32 -9.27 8.53
N PRO A 67 3.92 -10.27 7.75
CA PRO A 67 2.52 -10.68 7.71
C PRO A 67 2.07 -11.27 9.06
N LEU A 68 0.87 -10.90 9.48
CA LEU A 68 0.22 -11.44 10.65
C LEU A 68 -0.60 -12.66 10.24
N VAL A 69 -0.19 -13.85 10.68
CA VAL A 69 -0.88 -15.11 10.36
C VAL A 69 -1.12 -15.87 11.66
N GLY A 70 -2.38 -16.18 11.94
CA GLY A 70 -2.71 -16.94 13.13
C GLY A 70 -4.20 -16.96 13.45
N PRO A 71 -4.57 -17.74 14.48
CA PRO A 71 -5.93 -17.78 14.97
C PRO A 71 -6.31 -16.49 15.69
N VAL A 72 -7.57 -16.12 15.57
CA VAL A 72 -8.12 -14.97 16.29
C VAL A 72 -8.59 -15.39 17.67
N SER A 73 -8.12 -14.67 18.70
CA SER A 73 -8.57 -14.90 20.06
C SER A 73 -10.08 -14.67 20.19
N GLY A 74 -10.78 -15.62 20.79
CA GLY A 74 -12.22 -15.54 21.00
C GLY A 74 -13.07 -15.98 19.79
N ALA A 75 -12.48 -16.33 18.67
CA ALA A 75 -13.19 -16.82 17.49
C ALA A 75 -12.70 -18.22 17.10
N ALA A 76 -13.44 -19.24 17.47
CA ALA A 76 -13.09 -20.63 17.14
C ALA A 76 -13.06 -20.83 15.61
N ASN A 77 -12.02 -21.51 15.14
CA ASN A 77 -11.82 -21.83 13.71
C ASN A 77 -11.69 -20.61 12.78
N TYR A 78 -11.42 -19.42 13.31
CA TYR A 78 -11.18 -18.23 12.52
C TYR A 78 -9.70 -17.88 12.53
N TRP A 79 -9.13 -17.86 11.33
CA TRP A 79 -7.72 -17.55 11.12
C TRP A 79 -7.58 -16.27 10.28
N LEU A 80 -6.64 -15.44 10.66
CA LEU A 80 -6.25 -14.27 9.89
C LEU A 80 -4.95 -14.54 9.13
N ALA A 81 -4.87 -13.97 7.93
CA ALA A 81 -3.66 -13.82 7.17
C ALA A 81 -3.68 -12.40 6.59
N CYS A 82 -3.14 -11.44 7.32
CA CYS A 82 -3.18 -10.02 6.96
C CYS A 82 -1.84 -9.34 7.21
N GLY A 83 -1.80 -8.04 6.90
CA GLY A 83 -0.57 -7.25 7.02
C GLY A 83 0.21 -7.23 5.71
N ARG A 84 1.07 -6.29 5.64
CA ARG A 84 1.67 -5.72 4.55
C ARG A 84 2.72 -6.46 3.75
N ASP A 85 3.13 -5.79 2.79
CA ASP A 85 4.35 -5.82 2.00
C ASP A 85 4.72 -7.13 1.33
N GLY A 86 3.94 -7.52 0.50
CA GLY A 86 4.12 -8.74 -0.23
C GLY A 86 3.17 -9.82 0.22
N GLY A 87 1.94 -9.44 0.48
CA GLY A 87 0.85 -10.40 0.68
C GLY A 87 0.88 -11.49 -0.40
N PHE A 88 1.34 -11.14 -1.58
CA PHE A 88 1.60 -12.07 -2.66
C PHE A 88 2.76 -13.04 -2.34
N SER A 89 3.83 -12.56 -1.73
CA SER A 89 4.99 -13.37 -1.35
C SER A 89 4.73 -14.18 -0.09
N ALA A 90 3.99 -13.62 0.87
CA ALA A 90 3.60 -14.29 2.10
C ALA A 90 2.64 -15.44 1.83
N GLY A 91 1.67 -15.26 0.93
CA GLY A 91 0.75 -16.31 0.53
C GLY A 91 1.43 -17.54 -0.09
N ARG A 92 2.63 -17.38 -0.66
CA ARG A 92 3.44 -18.48 -1.15
C ARG A 92 4.25 -19.18 -0.06
N ARG A 93 4.59 -18.48 1.02
CA ARG A 93 5.37 -19.03 2.15
C ARG A 93 4.51 -19.76 3.18
N CYS A 94 3.23 -19.47 3.23
CA CYS A 94 2.30 -20.09 4.18
C CYS A 94 1.65 -21.38 3.66
N ARG A 95 2.15 -21.94 2.55
CA ARG A 95 1.72 -23.24 2.03
C ARG A 95 2.57 -24.38 2.55
#